data_eae31db4c925821a628c061534970d9c
#
_entry.id   eae31db4c925821a628c061534970d9c
#
_cell.length_a   1.000
_cell.length_b   1.000
_cell.length_c   1.000
_cell.angle_alpha   90.00
_cell.angle_beta   90.00
_cell.angle_gamma   90.00
#
_symmetry.space_group_name_H-M   'P 1'
#
loop_
_entity.id
_entity.type
_entity.pdbx_description
1 polymer ?
#
loop_
_entity_poly.entity_id
_entity_poly.type
_entity_poly.pdbx_seq_one_letter_code
_entity_poly.pdbx_strand_id
1 'polypeptide(L)'
;YFELMMEKIGFGIQKTSPNVFYAKITTDWYKPIKGRWYWASNLTLKMSNNEDVTYFLNQGLGFKNDYVRTYELYVIDAMNFALMKNNLKFAILNPVTKYLPFIKNERFGKIHFALYANIFFDCAYSWKMPENQANFLDNKFIFGTGIGLDLVTYYDKVLRLEYGVNDMGETGLF
;
A
#
# COMPACT_ATOMS: atom_id res chain seq x y z
N TYR A 1 -0.06 14.22 2.67
CA TYR A 1 1.20 13.95 1.98
C TYR A 1 0.94 13.80 0.48
N PHE A 2 1.83 14.33 -0.33
CA PHE A 2 1.81 14.23 -1.79
C PHE A 2 3.23 13.96 -2.27
N GLU A 3 3.39 12.97 -3.14
CA GLU A 3 4.64 12.61 -3.79
C GLU A 3 4.43 12.45 -5.28
N LEU A 4 5.30 13.07 -6.07
CA LEU A 4 5.38 12.89 -7.51
C LEU A 4 6.78 12.37 -7.85
N MET A 5 6.84 11.18 -8.40
CA MET A 5 8.06 10.57 -8.92
C MET A 5 7.98 10.49 -10.43
N MET A 6 9.01 11.01 -11.11
CA MET A 6 9.18 10.90 -12.56
C MET A 6 10.51 10.23 -12.83
N GLU A 7 10.50 9.22 -13.66
CA GLU A 7 11.72 8.49 -13.99
C GLU A 7 11.80 8.22 -15.50
N LYS A 8 12.99 8.42 -16.03
CA LYS A 8 13.35 8.12 -17.41
C LYS A 8 14.40 7.04 -17.44
N ILE A 9 14.09 5.91 -18.05
CA ILE A 9 15.00 4.78 -18.17
C ILE A 9 15.40 4.62 -19.63
N GLY A 10 16.70 4.84 -19.90
CA GLY A 10 17.29 4.75 -21.22
C GLY A 10 16.90 5.89 -22.16
N PHE A 11 17.56 5.97 -23.29
CA PHE A 11 17.36 7.00 -24.31
C PHE A 11 16.98 6.44 -25.68
N GLY A 12 16.87 5.10 -25.83
CA GLY A 12 16.51 4.48 -27.10
C GLY A 12 17.55 4.66 -28.22
N ILE A 13 18.81 4.84 -27.85
CA ILE A 13 19.90 5.08 -28.84
C ILE A 13 20.12 3.86 -29.73
N GLN A 14 19.92 2.67 -29.19
CA GLN A 14 19.97 1.40 -29.93
C GLN A 14 18.56 0.81 -29.99
N LYS A 15 18.24 0.09 -31.07
CA LYS A 15 16.92 -0.55 -31.25
C LYS A 15 16.51 -1.50 -30.11
N THR A 16 17.46 -2.03 -29.35
CA THR A 16 17.27 -2.91 -28.20
C THR A 16 17.33 -2.19 -26.87
N SER A 17 17.64 -0.89 -26.84
CA SER A 17 17.76 -0.11 -25.61
C SER A 17 16.38 0.34 -25.12
N PRO A 18 16.07 0.19 -23.83
CA PRO A 18 14.83 0.69 -23.29
C PRO A 18 14.72 2.21 -23.42
N ASN A 19 13.52 2.70 -23.67
CA ASN A 19 13.22 4.12 -23.76
C ASN A 19 11.90 4.36 -23.03
N VAL A 20 11.91 4.25 -21.71
CA VAL A 20 10.71 4.30 -20.88
C VAL A 20 10.71 5.57 -20.05
N PHE A 21 9.59 6.25 -20.08
CA PHE A 21 9.27 7.30 -19.14
C PHE A 21 8.04 6.88 -18.34
N TYR A 22 8.11 6.95 -17.01
CA TYR A 22 6.93 6.79 -16.19
C TYR A 22 6.81 7.88 -15.14
N ALA A 23 5.59 8.16 -14.77
CA ALA A 23 5.25 9.04 -13.66
C ALA A 23 4.41 8.25 -12.64
N LYS A 24 4.75 8.41 -11.36
CA LYS A 24 4.01 7.84 -10.25
C LYS A 24 3.61 8.96 -9.29
N ILE A 25 2.32 9.03 -8.98
CA ILE A 25 1.76 9.97 -8.02
C ILE A 25 1.24 9.17 -6.84
N THR A 26 1.65 9.56 -5.64
CA THR A 26 1.14 8.98 -4.39
C THR A 26 0.61 10.10 -3.51
N THR A 27 -0.60 9.91 -2.99
CA THR A 27 -1.23 10.88 -2.08
C THR A 27 -1.81 10.17 -0.86
N ASP A 28 -1.52 10.71 0.32
CA ASP A 28 -2.04 10.23 1.58
C ASP A 28 -2.89 11.29 2.27
N TRP A 29 -4.07 10.90 2.71
CA TRP A 29 -4.98 11.73 3.48
C TRP A 29 -5.26 11.08 4.83
N TYR A 30 -5.13 11.89 5.89
CA TYR A 30 -5.46 11.49 7.24
C TYR A 30 -6.42 12.51 7.81
N LYS A 31 -7.61 12.07 8.20
CA LYS A 31 -8.66 12.96 8.72
C LYS A 31 -9.29 12.38 9.98
N PRO A 32 -9.26 13.10 11.11
CA PRO A 32 -10.13 12.80 12.22
C PRO A 32 -11.59 13.11 11.81
N ILE A 33 -12.50 12.15 12.01
CA ILE A 33 -13.91 12.32 11.65
C ILE A 33 -14.66 12.94 12.83
N LYS A 34 -14.81 12.16 13.90
CA LYS A 34 -15.48 12.59 15.15
C LYS A 34 -15.06 11.68 16.30
N GLY A 35 -14.72 12.28 17.43
CA GLY A 35 -14.38 11.54 18.65
C GLY A 35 -13.16 10.64 18.46
N ARG A 36 -13.37 9.33 18.44
CA ARG A 36 -12.31 8.32 18.33
C ARG A 36 -12.16 7.72 16.94
N TRP A 37 -12.84 8.30 15.93
CA TRP A 37 -12.83 7.81 14.57
C TRP A 37 -11.84 8.60 13.69
N TYR A 38 -11.05 7.87 12.92
CA TYR A 38 -10.06 8.41 11.99
C TYR A 38 -10.21 7.73 10.64
N TRP A 39 -10.11 8.51 9.59
CA TRP A 39 -10.06 8.00 8.22
C TRP A 39 -8.68 8.25 7.63
N ALA A 40 -8.11 7.20 7.05
CA ALA A 40 -6.86 7.26 6.30
C ALA A 40 -7.11 6.70 4.90
N SER A 41 -6.66 7.41 3.89
CA SER A 41 -6.76 6.99 2.49
C SER A 41 -5.44 7.25 1.78
N ASN A 42 -5.03 6.31 0.93
CA ASN A 42 -3.90 6.42 0.03
C ASN A 42 -4.39 6.21 -1.40
N LEU A 43 -3.94 7.04 -2.32
CA LEU A 43 -4.13 6.85 -3.77
C LEU A 43 -2.77 6.84 -4.43
N THR A 44 -2.50 5.81 -5.21
CA THR A 44 -1.30 5.68 -6.02
C THR A 44 -1.70 5.49 -7.47
N LEU A 45 -1.15 6.31 -8.36
CA LEU A 45 -1.31 6.22 -9.80
C LEU A 45 0.06 6.08 -10.45
N LYS A 46 0.23 5.10 -11.31
CA LYS A 46 1.43 4.94 -12.14
C LYS A 46 1.03 4.92 -13.60
N MET A 47 1.69 5.75 -14.39
CA MET A 47 1.49 5.84 -15.84
C MET A 47 2.83 5.80 -16.56
N SER A 48 2.88 5.02 -17.64
CA SER A 48 4.05 4.89 -18.53
C SER A 48 3.66 5.18 -19.97
N ASN A 49 4.60 5.74 -20.73
CA ASN A 49 4.37 6.13 -22.12
C ASN A 49 4.73 5.02 -23.14
N ASN A 50 5.38 3.95 -22.74
CA ASN A 50 5.91 2.95 -23.65
C ASN A 50 5.16 1.61 -23.58
N GLU A 51 5.05 0.90 -24.71
CA GLU A 51 4.34 -0.38 -24.85
C GLU A 51 5.31 -1.57 -24.92
N ASP A 52 6.51 -1.36 -25.47
CA ASP A 52 7.55 -2.40 -25.63
C ASP A 52 8.61 -2.29 -24.56
N VAL A 53 8.40 -2.90 -23.41
CA VAL A 53 9.34 -2.82 -22.29
C VAL A 53 9.81 -4.19 -21.87
N THR A 54 11.07 -4.26 -21.51
CA THR A 54 11.68 -5.46 -20.91
C THR A 54 10.93 -5.83 -19.63
N TYR A 55 10.66 -7.10 -19.41
CA TYR A 55 9.90 -7.66 -18.27
C TYR A 55 10.18 -7.01 -16.92
N PHE A 56 11.45 -6.78 -16.58
CA PHE A 56 11.84 -6.21 -15.29
C PHE A 56 11.40 -4.75 -15.07
N LEU A 57 10.98 -4.04 -16.13
CA LEU A 57 10.46 -2.67 -16.05
C LEU A 57 8.93 -2.63 -15.91
N ASN A 58 8.24 -3.76 -16.11
CA ASN A 58 6.78 -3.88 -16.03
C ASN A 58 6.28 -4.09 -14.59
N GLN A 59 6.88 -3.43 -13.62
CA GLN A 59 6.48 -3.55 -12.23
C GLN A 59 5.12 -2.87 -11.99
N GLY A 60 4.06 -3.66 -12.00
CA GLY A 60 2.71 -3.22 -11.69
C GLY A 60 2.37 -3.33 -10.21
N LEU A 61 1.35 -4.13 -9.89
CA LEU A 61 0.93 -4.39 -8.52
C LEU A 61 1.66 -5.60 -7.92
N GLY A 62 1.82 -5.62 -6.60
CA GLY A 62 2.55 -6.68 -5.88
C GLY A 62 4.03 -6.37 -5.66
N PHE A 63 4.53 -5.23 -6.16
CA PHE A 63 5.90 -4.80 -5.95
C PHE A 63 6.00 -3.76 -4.82
N LYS A 64 6.93 -3.95 -3.89
CA LYS A 64 7.14 -3.06 -2.75
C LYS A 64 5.85 -2.86 -1.95
N ASN A 65 5.35 -1.62 -1.88
CA ASN A 65 4.13 -1.25 -1.16
C ASN A 65 2.88 -1.11 -2.06
N ASP A 66 3.04 -1.37 -3.37
CA ASP A 66 1.99 -1.17 -4.37
C ASP A 66 1.18 -2.47 -4.55
N TYR A 67 0.43 -2.87 -3.54
CA TYR A 67 -0.44 -4.05 -3.57
C TYR A 67 -1.77 -3.78 -2.86
N VAL A 68 -2.80 -4.50 -3.25
CA VAL A 68 -4.06 -4.61 -2.53
C VAL A 68 -3.84 -5.59 -1.38
N ARG A 69 -4.15 -5.21 -0.15
CA ARG A 69 -4.15 -6.16 0.98
C ARG A 69 -5.07 -7.32 0.62
N THR A 70 -4.75 -8.52 1.00
CA THR A 70 -5.38 -9.76 0.54
C THR A 70 -4.89 -10.30 -0.81
N TYR A 71 -4.08 -9.52 -1.55
CA TYR A 71 -3.35 -9.92 -2.76
C TYR A 71 -1.83 -9.84 -2.58
N GLU A 72 -1.33 -9.96 -1.36
CA GLU A 72 0.12 -9.78 -1.05
C GLU A 72 1.01 -10.83 -1.73
N LEU A 73 0.47 -12.01 -2.02
CA LEU A 73 1.19 -13.10 -2.69
C LEU A 73 1.07 -13.04 -4.23
N TYR A 74 0.30 -12.09 -4.75
CA TYR A 74 0.11 -11.93 -6.19
C TYR A 74 0.98 -10.81 -6.73
N VAL A 75 1.63 -11.12 -7.85
CA VAL A 75 2.36 -10.14 -8.65
C VAL A 75 1.62 -9.96 -9.97
N ILE A 76 1.26 -8.73 -10.27
CA ILE A 76 0.56 -8.34 -11.49
C ILE A 76 1.48 -7.41 -12.25
N ASP A 77 2.05 -7.92 -13.33
CA ASP A 77 2.89 -7.14 -14.21
C ASP A 77 2.01 -6.20 -15.02
N ALA A 78 2.26 -4.92 -14.93
CA ALA A 78 1.56 -3.90 -15.69
C ALA A 78 2.40 -2.64 -15.79
N MET A 79 2.25 -1.91 -16.89
CA MET A 79 2.92 -0.62 -17.04
C MET A 79 2.20 0.48 -16.28
N ASN A 80 0.89 0.38 -16.20
CA ASN A 80 0.02 1.36 -15.57
C ASN A 80 -0.86 0.70 -14.53
N PHE A 81 -1.07 1.40 -13.44
CA PHE A 81 -2.07 1.00 -12.45
C PHE A 81 -2.61 2.19 -11.65
N ALA A 82 -3.79 2.00 -11.12
CA ALA A 82 -4.39 2.82 -10.09
C ALA A 82 -4.66 1.94 -8.86
N LEU A 83 -4.21 2.38 -7.70
CA LEU A 83 -4.37 1.69 -6.42
C LEU A 83 -4.94 2.67 -5.40
N MET A 84 -6.00 2.27 -4.72
CA MET A 84 -6.61 3.02 -3.63
C MET A 84 -6.72 2.15 -2.40
N LYS A 85 -6.17 2.62 -1.28
CA LYS A 85 -6.23 1.97 0.03
C LYS A 85 -6.99 2.85 1.00
N ASN A 86 -7.98 2.29 1.69
CA ASN A 86 -8.77 3.02 2.68
C ASN A 86 -8.79 2.30 4.01
N ASN A 87 -8.71 3.06 5.09
CA ASN A 87 -8.84 2.58 6.44
C ASN A 87 -9.79 3.47 7.23
N LEU A 88 -10.74 2.86 7.88
CA LEU A 88 -11.52 3.48 8.93
C LEU A 88 -11.04 2.94 10.27
N LYS A 89 -10.47 3.78 11.11
CA LYS A 89 -9.86 3.40 12.38
C LYS A 89 -10.67 3.92 13.55
N PHE A 90 -10.82 3.08 14.56
CA PHE A 90 -11.43 3.43 15.84
C PHE A 90 -10.40 3.26 16.96
N ALA A 91 -10.12 4.31 17.72
CA ALA A 91 -9.21 4.26 18.86
C ALA A 91 -9.90 3.55 20.05
N ILE A 92 -9.58 2.26 20.24
CA ILE A 92 -10.01 1.49 21.43
C ILE A 92 -9.34 2.07 22.66
N LEU A 93 -8.01 2.28 22.56
CA LEU A 93 -7.21 2.92 23.58
C LEU A 93 -6.53 4.15 22.96
N ASN A 94 -6.86 5.33 23.48
CA ASN A 94 -6.18 6.56 23.08
C ASN A 94 -4.70 6.50 23.49
N PRO A 95 -3.82 7.25 22.81
CA PRO A 95 -2.41 7.29 23.17
C PRO A 95 -2.21 7.60 24.64
N VAL A 96 -1.68 6.65 25.38
CA VAL A 96 -1.35 6.78 26.81
C VAL A 96 0.15 6.61 26.94
N THR A 97 0.76 7.52 27.67
CA THR A 97 2.17 7.40 28.02
C THR A 97 2.29 6.77 29.41
N LYS A 98 2.91 5.59 29.47
CA LYS A 98 3.21 4.92 30.75
C LYS A 98 4.71 4.86 30.97
N TYR A 99 5.11 4.99 32.22
CA TYR A 99 6.49 4.77 32.65
C TYR A 99 6.64 3.31 33.07
N LEU A 100 7.66 2.65 32.51
CA LEU A 100 8.03 1.30 32.95
C LEU A 100 8.96 1.37 34.13
N PRO A 101 8.59 0.86 35.29
CA PRO A 101 9.40 0.94 36.52
C PRO A 101 10.71 0.12 36.42
N PHE A 102 10.79 -0.82 35.47
CA PHE A 102 11.97 -1.68 35.27
C PHE A 102 13.09 -1.00 34.49
N ILE A 103 12.82 0.11 33.80
CA ILE A 103 13.81 0.81 32.98
C ILE A 103 14.28 2.04 33.74
N LYS A 104 15.49 1.97 34.31
CA LYS A 104 16.11 3.07 35.09
C LYS A 104 16.45 4.30 34.27
N ASN A 105 16.49 4.17 32.94
CA ASN A 105 16.84 5.26 32.04
C ASN A 105 15.58 6.02 31.63
N GLU A 106 15.44 7.29 32.02
CA GLU A 106 14.27 8.12 31.72
C GLU A 106 13.96 8.26 30.23
N ARG A 107 14.98 8.18 29.37
CA ARG A 107 14.81 8.25 27.91
C ARG A 107 14.11 7.02 27.32
N PHE A 108 14.29 5.86 27.96
CA PHE A 108 13.70 4.58 27.47
C PHE A 108 12.51 4.12 28.33
N GLY A 109 12.28 4.78 29.47
CA GLY A 109 11.19 4.42 30.38
C GLY A 109 9.81 4.90 29.96
N LYS A 110 9.72 5.83 29.01
CA LYS A 110 8.44 6.35 28.50
C LYS A 110 7.97 5.50 27.32
N ILE A 111 6.87 4.75 27.47
CA ILE A 111 6.24 4.01 26.38
C ILE A 111 4.94 4.70 26.03
N HIS A 112 4.81 5.04 24.74
CA HIS A 112 3.55 5.41 24.15
C HIS A 112 2.83 4.13 23.73
N PHE A 113 1.56 4.02 24.10
CA PHE A 113 0.74 2.87 23.82
C PHE A 113 -0.61 3.31 23.31
N ALA A 114 -0.99 2.84 22.13
CA ALA A 114 -2.30 3.07 21.58
C ALA A 114 -2.80 1.82 20.86
N LEU A 115 -4.09 1.55 20.92
CA LEU A 115 -4.73 0.42 20.25
C LEU A 115 -5.87 0.93 19.39
N TYR A 116 -5.83 0.56 18.10
CA TYR A 116 -6.87 0.89 17.14
C TYR A 116 -7.45 -0.39 16.54
N ALA A 117 -8.78 -0.45 16.45
CA ALA A 117 -9.44 -1.34 15.51
C ALA A 117 -9.51 -0.65 14.17
N ASN A 118 -9.36 -1.39 13.07
CA ASN A 118 -9.52 -0.85 11.74
C ASN A 118 -10.43 -1.74 10.89
N ILE A 119 -11.11 -1.10 9.95
CA ILE A 119 -11.79 -1.74 8.82
C ILE A 119 -11.12 -1.18 7.58
N PHE A 120 -10.73 -2.03 6.67
CA PHE A 120 -10.10 -1.59 5.44
C PHE A 120 -10.85 -2.03 4.18
N PHE A 121 -10.71 -1.24 3.15
CA PHE A 121 -11.13 -1.53 1.79
C PHE A 121 -10.10 -0.99 0.83
N ASP A 122 -9.48 -1.88 0.08
CA ASP A 122 -8.49 -1.55 -0.94
C ASP A 122 -9.00 -2.00 -2.29
N CYS A 123 -8.72 -1.24 -3.33
CA CYS A 123 -9.02 -1.63 -4.69
C CYS A 123 -7.94 -1.16 -5.64
N ALA A 124 -7.79 -1.87 -6.75
CA ALA A 124 -6.85 -1.51 -7.79
C ALA A 124 -7.34 -1.94 -9.17
N TYR A 125 -6.80 -1.27 -10.17
CA TYR A 125 -6.96 -1.61 -11.58
C TYR A 125 -5.61 -1.45 -12.27
N SER A 126 -5.20 -2.45 -13.02
CA SER A 126 -3.96 -2.45 -13.82
C SER A 126 -4.30 -2.56 -15.30
N TRP A 127 -3.51 -1.91 -16.14
CA TRP A 127 -3.71 -1.93 -17.59
C TRP A 127 -2.40 -1.73 -18.36
N LYS A 128 -2.44 -1.99 -19.67
CA LYS A 128 -1.29 -2.02 -20.57
C LYS A 128 -0.27 -3.09 -20.20
N MET A 129 -0.67 -4.35 -20.35
CA MET A 129 0.25 -5.46 -20.31
C MET A 129 0.83 -5.74 -21.70
N PRO A 130 2.11 -6.14 -21.79
CA PRO A 130 2.65 -6.70 -23.03
C PRO A 130 1.90 -7.98 -23.41
N GLU A 131 1.52 -8.11 -24.69
CA GLU A 131 0.65 -9.20 -25.20
C GLU A 131 1.13 -10.63 -24.85
N ASN A 132 2.42 -10.81 -24.57
CA ASN A 132 3.03 -12.11 -24.28
C ASN A 132 3.06 -12.50 -22.80
N GLN A 133 2.48 -11.71 -21.91
CA GLN A 133 2.61 -11.86 -20.43
C GLN A 133 1.27 -11.75 -19.69
N ALA A 134 0.15 -12.10 -20.38
CA ALA A 134 -1.17 -11.99 -19.79
C ALA A 134 -1.30 -12.79 -18.48
N ASN A 135 -1.47 -12.08 -17.37
CA ASN A 135 -1.88 -12.64 -16.10
C ASN A 135 -3.42 -12.68 -16.06
N PHE A 136 -4.00 -13.67 -15.40
CA PHE A 136 -5.47 -13.78 -15.25
C PHE A 136 -6.09 -12.60 -14.47
N LEU A 137 -5.29 -11.80 -13.77
CA LEU A 137 -5.69 -10.57 -13.06
C LEU A 137 -5.47 -9.30 -13.89
N ASP A 138 -4.94 -9.41 -15.11
CA ASP A 138 -4.72 -8.27 -15.98
C ASP A 138 -6.04 -7.66 -16.49
N ASN A 139 -6.05 -6.34 -16.64
CA ASN A 139 -7.21 -5.56 -17.07
C ASN A 139 -8.49 -5.84 -16.24
N LYS A 140 -8.30 -6.24 -14.98
CA LYS A 140 -9.38 -6.47 -14.03
C LYS A 140 -9.35 -5.47 -12.90
N PHE A 141 -10.52 -5.15 -12.41
CA PHE A 141 -10.69 -4.48 -11.14
C PHE A 141 -10.60 -5.52 -10.04
N ILE A 142 -9.64 -5.34 -9.14
CA ILE A 142 -9.43 -6.21 -7.98
C ILE A 142 -9.70 -5.42 -6.71
N PHE A 143 -10.27 -6.06 -5.71
CA PHE A 143 -10.49 -5.45 -4.41
C PHE A 143 -10.33 -6.45 -3.26
N GLY A 144 -10.01 -5.90 -2.10
CA GLY A 144 -9.92 -6.63 -0.86
C GLY A 144 -10.47 -5.82 0.29
N THR A 145 -11.06 -6.50 1.24
CA THR A 145 -11.63 -5.87 2.44
C THR A 145 -11.35 -6.71 3.67
N GLY A 146 -11.35 -6.09 4.83
CA GLY A 146 -11.11 -6.82 6.07
C GLY A 146 -11.15 -5.93 7.30
N ILE A 147 -10.78 -6.55 8.40
CA ILE A 147 -10.71 -5.94 9.72
C ILE A 147 -9.32 -6.15 10.31
N GLY A 148 -8.90 -5.28 11.19
CA GLY A 148 -7.58 -5.40 11.82
C GLY A 148 -7.47 -4.70 13.16
N LEU A 149 -6.35 -4.97 13.80
CA LEU A 149 -5.91 -4.33 15.04
C LEU A 149 -4.52 -3.76 14.84
N ASP A 150 -4.37 -2.48 15.12
CA ASP A 150 -3.09 -1.76 15.10
C ASP A 150 -2.68 -1.44 16.54
N LEU A 151 -1.61 -2.06 17.00
CA LEU A 151 -0.97 -1.76 18.26
C LEU A 151 0.21 -0.83 18.02
N VAL A 152 0.07 0.43 18.42
CA VAL A 152 1.15 1.41 18.35
C VAL A 152 1.93 1.36 19.65
N THR A 153 3.23 1.17 19.56
CA THR A 153 4.12 1.06 20.69
C THR A 153 5.26 2.08 20.61
N TYR A 154 6.31 1.79 21.35
CA TYR A 154 7.52 2.59 21.47
C TYR A 154 8.14 2.99 20.11
N TYR A 155 8.52 4.26 19.94
CA TYR A 155 9.06 4.86 18.70
C TYR A 155 8.12 4.74 17.51
N ASP A 156 6.82 4.87 17.72
CA ASP A 156 5.80 4.79 16.67
C ASP A 156 5.81 3.48 15.86
N LYS A 157 6.37 2.42 16.44
CA LYS A 157 6.29 1.10 15.85
C LYS A 157 4.87 0.58 15.94
N VAL A 158 4.34 0.14 14.82
CA VAL A 158 2.98 -0.42 14.71
C VAL A 158 3.10 -1.92 14.49
N LEU A 159 2.54 -2.69 15.43
CA LEU A 159 2.24 -4.10 15.20
C LEU A 159 0.81 -4.16 14.66
N ARG A 160 0.66 -4.69 13.46
CA ARG A 160 -0.61 -4.81 12.77
C ARG A 160 -0.97 -6.28 12.61
N LEU A 161 -2.22 -6.60 12.89
CA LEU A 161 -2.83 -7.89 12.63
C LEU A 161 -4.12 -7.65 11.86
N GLU A 162 -4.17 -8.12 10.61
CA GLU A 162 -5.31 -7.92 9.72
C GLU A 162 -5.83 -9.26 9.21
N TYR A 163 -7.15 -9.41 9.16
CA TYR A 163 -7.83 -10.53 8.52
C TYR A 163 -8.71 -9.98 7.40
N GLY A 164 -8.55 -10.52 6.20
CA GLY A 164 -9.23 -10.00 5.03
C GLY A 164 -9.67 -11.06 4.06
N VAL A 165 -10.52 -10.64 3.11
CA VAL A 165 -11.03 -11.43 1.99
C VAL A 165 -10.90 -10.64 0.70
N ASN A 166 -10.52 -11.30 -0.38
CA ASN A 166 -10.47 -10.73 -1.72
C ASN A 166 -11.72 -11.08 -2.54
N ASP A 167 -11.84 -10.49 -3.74
CA ASP A 167 -12.96 -10.75 -4.66
C ASP A 167 -12.99 -12.17 -5.24
N MET A 168 -11.91 -12.94 -5.12
CA MET A 168 -11.86 -14.36 -5.45
C MET A 168 -12.39 -15.27 -4.32
N GLY A 169 -12.72 -14.69 -3.15
CA GLY A 169 -13.16 -15.45 -1.98
C GLY A 169 -12.03 -16.05 -1.15
N GLU A 170 -10.78 -15.71 -1.46
CA GLU A 170 -9.64 -16.13 -0.65
C GLU A 170 -9.52 -15.27 0.60
N THR A 171 -9.19 -15.90 1.71
CA THR A 171 -9.03 -15.24 3.01
C THR A 171 -7.61 -15.40 3.52
N GLY A 172 -7.11 -14.40 4.23
CA GLY A 172 -5.76 -14.41 4.79
C GLY A 172 -5.66 -13.65 6.10
N LEU A 173 -4.67 -14.01 6.88
CA LEU A 173 -4.22 -13.28 8.07
C LEU A 173 -2.88 -12.63 7.72
N PHE A 174 -2.76 -11.32 7.94
CA PHE A 174 -1.61 -10.50 7.55
C PHE A 174 -1.03 -9.77 8.76
#